data_18f57ebbd3b4082e5568e0cb1b8c92ac
#
_entry.id   18f57ebbd3b4082e5568e0cb1b8c92ac
#
_cell.length_a   1.000
_cell.length_b   1.000
_cell.length_c   1.000
_cell.angle_alpha   90.00
_cell.angle_beta   90.00
_cell.angle_gamma   90.00
#
_symmetry.space_group_name_H-M   'P 1'
#
loop_
_entity.id
_entity.type
_entity.pdbx_description
1 polymer ?
#
loop_
_entity_poly.entity_id
_entity_poly.type
_entity_poly.pdbx_seq_one_letter_code
_entity_poly.pdbx_strand_id
1 'polypeptide(L)'
;MKTRFLIFAFCITGYLANAQLNATPVCPPFTVDVLAGSVNELVPKSAIVEVKTKFPCFSSIIEKDSITICAGIFYPDKNINFYTGRQYIEIGEKFKGKLAPALMGASRSSLFNILGHPKLKDAAWDAFQMGYGTLILYYNAAGKINKIQMCSKGTDAIKLCQ
;
A
#
# COMPACT_ATOMS: atom_id res chain seq x y z
N MET A 1 18.69 82.60 0.02
CA MET A 1 18.30 81.39 0.83
C MET A 1 17.78 80.33 -0.12
N LYS A 2 18.58 79.28 -0.35
CA LYS A 2 18.20 78.15 -1.26
C LYS A 2 17.84 76.93 -0.42
N THR A 3 16.55 76.62 -0.33
CA THR A 3 16.02 75.46 0.40
C THR A 3 16.18 74.26 -0.50
N ARG A 4 17.04 73.31 -0.11
CA ARG A 4 17.19 72.02 -0.80
C ARG A 4 16.15 71.04 -0.20
N PHE A 5 15.18 70.60 -1.01
CA PHE A 5 14.26 69.49 -0.70
C PHE A 5 14.97 68.20 -0.95
N LEU A 6 15.22 67.41 0.11
CA LEU A 6 15.74 66.05 0.04
C LEU A 6 14.51 65.09 -0.08
N ILE A 7 14.31 64.52 -1.28
CA ILE A 7 13.31 63.50 -1.51
C ILE A 7 13.92 62.15 -1.09
N PHE A 8 13.44 61.63 0.04
CA PHE A 8 13.77 60.28 0.49
C PHE A 8 12.89 59.26 -0.28
N ALA A 9 13.47 58.63 -1.32
CA ALA A 9 12.83 57.54 -2.03
C ALA A 9 12.91 56.30 -1.16
N PHE A 10 11.80 55.90 -0.51
CA PHE A 10 11.65 54.66 0.26
C PHE A 10 11.40 53.52 -0.73
N CYS A 11 12.48 52.79 -1.12
CA CYS A 11 12.36 51.55 -1.88
C CYS A 11 11.78 50.47 -0.96
N ILE A 12 10.47 50.30 -1.02
CA ILE A 12 9.82 49.14 -0.41
C ILE A 12 10.05 47.93 -1.34
N THR A 13 11.13 47.18 -1.11
CA THR A 13 11.34 45.87 -1.72
C THR A 13 10.37 44.90 -1.06
N GLY A 14 9.22 44.70 -1.71
CA GLY A 14 8.29 43.66 -1.33
C GLY A 14 8.95 42.30 -1.53
N TYR A 15 9.38 41.66 -0.47
CA TYR A 15 9.71 40.23 -0.46
C TYR A 15 8.42 39.46 -0.72
N LEU A 16 8.21 39.04 -1.96
CA LEU A 16 7.21 38.00 -2.28
C LEU A 16 7.71 36.70 -1.65
N ALA A 17 7.35 36.47 -0.40
CA ALA A 17 7.49 35.18 0.23
C ALA A 17 6.58 34.22 -0.52
N ASN A 18 7.14 33.45 -1.45
CA ASN A 18 6.49 32.27 -2.00
C ASN A 18 6.37 31.22 -0.88
N ALA A 19 5.35 31.36 -0.03
CA ALA A 19 4.93 30.31 0.87
C ALA A 19 4.38 29.18 -0.02
N GLN A 20 5.25 28.27 -0.46
CA GLN A 20 4.83 26.99 -1.02
C GLN A 20 4.11 26.25 0.10
N LEU A 21 2.79 26.29 0.08
CA LEU A 21 1.96 25.38 0.85
C LEU A 21 2.33 23.97 0.40
N ASN A 22 3.15 23.27 1.19
CA ASN A 22 3.38 21.85 1.04
C ASN A 22 2.04 21.15 1.38
N ALA A 23 1.16 21.10 0.40
CA ALA A 23 -0.07 20.32 0.54
C ALA A 23 0.32 18.85 0.72
N THR A 24 -0.01 18.29 1.88
CA THR A 24 0.18 16.87 2.14
C THR A 24 -0.60 16.08 1.08
N PRO A 25 0.03 15.20 0.32
CA PRO A 25 -0.66 14.45 -0.73
C PRO A 25 -1.81 13.64 -0.13
N VAL A 26 -3.02 13.82 -0.70
CA VAL A 26 -4.21 13.05 -0.29
C VAL A 26 -4.33 11.83 -1.18
N CYS A 27 -4.41 10.64 -0.56
CA CYS A 27 -4.69 9.42 -1.29
C CYS A 27 -6.19 9.23 -1.54
N PRO A 28 -6.56 8.65 -2.69
CA PRO A 28 -7.90 8.10 -2.85
C PRO A 28 -8.15 6.96 -1.85
N PRO A 29 -9.40 6.64 -1.52
CA PRO A 29 -9.71 5.49 -0.67
C PRO A 29 -9.18 4.20 -1.28
N PHE A 30 -8.53 3.35 -0.46
CA PHE A 30 -8.10 2.03 -0.88
C PHE A 30 -9.29 1.10 -1.01
N THR A 31 -9.47 0.51 -2.19
CA THR A 31 -10.48 -0.51 -2.48
C THR A 31 -9.77 -1.77 -2.98
N VAL A 32 -9.90 -2.83 -2.20
CA VAL A 32 -9.25 -4.12 -2.47
C VAL A 32 -10.27 -5.12 -2.97
N ASP A 33 -10.02 -5.71 -4.12
CA ASP A 33 -10.69 -6.91 -4.61
C ASP A 33 -9.76 -8.11 -4.41
N VAL A 34 -10.04 -8.90 -3.38
CA VAL A 34 -9.22 -10.06 -3.01
C VAL A 34 -9.29 -11.16 -4.06
N LEU A 35 -10.46 -11.35 -4.70
CA LEU A 35 -10.64 -12.41 -5.68
C LEU A 35 -9.98 -12.08 -7.03
N ALA A 36 -9.99 -10.80 -7.41
CA ALA A 36 -9.28 -10.30 -8.58
C ALA A 36 -7.79 -10.03 -8.29
N GLY A 37 -7.38 -9.97 -7.02
CA GLY A 37 -6.01 -9.68 -6.61
C GLY A 37 -5.60 -8.23 -6.90
N SER A 38 -6.51 -7.27 -6.73
CA SER A 38 -6.24 -5.88 -7.11
C SER A 38 -6.56 -4.89 -5.99
N VAL A 39 -5.90 -3.72 -6.05
CA VAL A 39 -6.13 -2.56 -5.19
C VAL A 39 -6.30 -1.34 -6.10
N ASN A 40 -7.53 -0.83 -6.26
CA ASN A 40 -7.84 0.26 -7.19
C ASN A 40 -7.21 0.01 -8.59
N GLU A 41 -7.38 -1.21 -9.13
CA GLU A 41 -6.83 -1.69 -10.42
C GLU A 41 -5.33 -2.04 -10.41
N LEU A 42 -4.55 -1.64 -9.39
CA LEU A 42 -3.17 -2.09 -9.22
C LEU A 42 -3.14 -3.56 -8.82
N VAL A 43 -2.22 -4.29 -9.40
CA VAL A 43 -2.02 -5.74 -9.14
C VAL A 43 -0.70 -5.97 -8.41
N PRO A 44 -0.45 -7.16 -7.82
CA PRO A 44 0.79 -7.43 -7.09
C PRO A 44 2.09 -7.22 -7.86
N LYS A 45 2.05 -7.26 -9.20
CA LYS A 45 3.18 -7.00 -10.09
C LYS A 45 3.30 -5.56 -10.57
N SER A 46 2.39 -4.66 -10.18
CA SER A 46 2.44 -3.24 -10.57
C SER A 46 3.76 -2.60 -10.19
N ALA A 47 4.27 -1.75 -11.08
CA ALA A 47 5.53 -1.06 -10.87
C ALA A 47 5.43 -0.01 -9.76
N ILE A 48 6.56 0.30 -9.12
CA ILE A 48 6.64 1.28 -8.03
C ILE A 48 6.10 2.66 -8.46
N VAL A 49 6.34 3.06 -9.72
CA VAL A 49 5.87 4.33 -10.26
C VAL A 49 4.34 4.38 -10.37
N GLU A 50 3.70 3.28 -10.75
CA GLU A 50 2.23 3.19 -10.85
C GLU A 50 1.59 3.33 -9.46
N VAL A 51 2.15 2.63 -8.46
CA VAL A 51 1.67 2.72 -7.07
C VAL A 51 1.84 4.14 -6.52
N LYS A 52 3.00 4.79 -6.73
CA LYS A 52 3.26 6.19 -6.33
C LYS A 52 2.27 7.17 -6.95
N THR A 53 1.99 6.99 -8.24
CA THR A 53 1.07 7.87 -8.98
C THR A 53 -0.37 7.71 -8.47
N LYS A 54 -0.80 6.47 -8.24
CA LYS A 54 -2.17 6.18 -7.77
C LYS A 54 -2.36 6.59 -6.30
N PHE A 55 -1.34 6.38 -5.47
CA PHE A 55 -1.36 6.62 -4.03
C PHE A 55 -0.17 7.46 -3.56
N PRO A 56 -0.21 8.79 -3.75
CA PRO A 56 0.94 9.66 -3.44
C PRO A 56 1.19 9.89 -1.94
N CYS A 57 0.30 9.43 -1.04
CA CYS A 57 0.38 9.63 0.41
C CYS A 57 1.18 8.53 1.16
N PHE A 58 2.13 7.88 0.51
CA PHE A 58 2.98 6.86 1.14
C PHE A 58 3.84 7.46 2.25
N SER A 59 4.14 6.66 3.29
CA SER A 59 5.03 7.06 4.40
C SER A 59 6.50 6.79 4.08
N SER A 60 6.78 5.69 3.35
CA SER A 60 8.15 5.33 2.98
C SER A 60 8.21 4.54 1.68
N ILE A 61 9.37 4.62 1.03
CA ILE A 61 9.72 3.81 -0.14
C ILE A 61 11.05 3.14 0.14
N ILE A 62 11.15 1.86 -0.19
CA ILE A 62 12.40 1.12 -0.25
C ILE A 62 12.61 0.72 -1.71
N GLU A 63 13.63 1.31 -2.34
CA GLU A 63 13.98 0.97 -3.72
C GLU A 63 14.77 -0.34 -3.78
N LYS A 64 14.63 -1.03 -4.90
CA LYS A 64 15.34 -2.30 -5.10
C LYS A 64 16.80 -1.99 -5.45
N ASP A 65 17.71 -2.45 -4.63
CA ASP A 65 19.13 -2.52 -4.91
C ASP A 65 19.60 -3.99 -4.95
N SER A 66 20.92 -4.22 -5.07
CA SER A 66 21.51 -5.56 -5.09
C SER A 66 21.34 -6.33 -3.76
N ILE A 67 21.02 -5.64 -2.68
CA ILE A 67 20.90 -6.18 -1.31
C ILE A 67 19.43 -6.28 -0.90
N THR A 68 18.62 -5.28 -1.27
CA THR A 68 17.24 -5.13 -0.80
C THR A 68 16.23 -5.79 -1.73
N ILE A 69 15.98 -7.07 -1.50
CA ILE A 69 14.97 -7.84 -2.27
C ILE A 69 13.52 -7.48 -1.87
N CYS A 70 13.33 -6.81 -0.73
CA CYS A 70 12.03 -6.42 -0.18
C CYS A 70 11.68 -4.96 -0.48
N ALA A 71 12.03 -4.50 -1.69
CA ALA A 71 11.66 -3.19 -2.19
C ALA A 71 10.14 -3.01 -2.24
N GLY A 72 9.67 -1.80 -1.94
CA GLY A 72 8.22 -1.54 -1.92
C GLY A 72 7.84 -0.13 -1.52
N ILE A 73 6.54 0.10 -1.46
CA ILE A 73 5.90 1.33 -0.98
C ILE A 73 4.98 0.99 0.19
N PHE A 74 5.08 1.76 1.26
CA PHE A 74 4.49 1.44 2.55
C PHE A 74 3.53 2.52 3.03
N TYR A 75 2.34 2.08 3.49
CA TYR A 75 1.25 2.90 4.02
C TYR A 75 0.86 2.38 5.42
N PRO A 76 1.71 2.53 6.43
CA PRO A 76 1.48 1.96 7.77
C PRO A 76 0.24 2.52 8.45
N ASP A 77 -0.10 3.79 8.22
CA ASP A 77 -1.32 4.44 8.74
C ASP A 77 -2.61 3.89 8.12
N LYS A 78 -2.52 3.26 6.92
CA LYS A 78 -3.62 2.58 6.22
C LYS A 78 -3.58 1.07 6.40
N ASN A 79 -2.48 0.55 6.94
CA ASN A 79 -2.22 -0.88 7.15
C ASN A 79 -2.25 -1.70 5.86
N ILE A 80 -1.65 -1.14 4.78
CA ILE A 80 -1.44 -1.78 3.49
C ILE A 80 -0.04 -1.48 2.96
N ASN A 81 0.62 -2.47 2.34
CA ASN A 81 1.97 -2.36 1.81
C ASN A 81 2.08 -3.05 0.45
N PHE A 82 2.80 -2.44 -0.48
CA PHE A 82 3.09 -2.98 -1.81
C PHE A 82 4.56 -3.39 -1.89
N TYR A 83 4.85 -4.67 -1.83
CA TYR A 83 6.21 -5.24 -1.95
C TYR A 83 6.53 -5.50 -3.42
N THR A 84 6.90 -4.46 -4.15
CA THR A 84 7.13 -4.52 -5.61
C THR A 84 8.31 -5.41 -5.98
N GLY A 85 9.33 -5.50 -5.13
CA GLY A 85 10.49 -6.39 -5.33
C GLY A 85 10.14 -7.88 -5.27
N ARG A 86 9.10 -8.26 -4.52
CA ARG A 86 8.59 -9.62 -4.37
C ARG A 86 7.23 -9.83 -5.03
N GLN A 87 6.65 -8.79 -5.60
CA GLN A 87 5.37 -8.81 -6.33
C GLN A 87 4.20 -9.33 -5.48
N TYR A 88 4.04 -8.78 -4.28
CA TYR A 88 2.86 -9.03 -3.45
C TYR A 88 2.38 -7.77 -2.74
N ILE A 89 1.10 -7.77 -2.41
CA ILE A 89 0.44 -6.73 -1.61
C ILE A 89 0.06 -7.35 -0.27
N GLU A 90 0.40 -6.67 0.82
CA GLU A 90 0.06 -7.08 2.18
C GLU A 90 -0.97 -6.15 2.77
N ILE A 91 -1.99 -6.72 3.40
CA ILE A 91 -3.10 -6.01 4.05
C ILE A 91 -3.18 -6.54 5.48
N GLY A 92 -2.98 -5.66 6.44
CA GLY A 92 -3.02 -6.01 7.85
C GLY A 92 -4.41 -5.85 8.48
N GLU A 93 -4.55 -6.31 9.71
CA GLU A 93 -5.80 -6.37 10.46
C GLU A 93 -6.50 -5.01 10.61
N LYS A 94 -5.71 -3.92 10.73
CA LYS A 94 -6.22 -2.55 10.93
C LYS A 94 -6.38 -1.78 9.60
N PHE A 95 -6.56 -2.49 8.50
CA PHE A 95 -6.70 -1.88 7.19
C PHE A 95 -7.82 -0.85 7.15
N LYS A 96 -7.49 0.35 6.63
CA LYS A 96 -8.42 1.49 6.52
C LYS A 96 -8.85 1.69 5.06
N GLY A 97 -9.66 0.78 4.55
CA GLY A 97 -10.19 0.81 3.20
C GLY A 97 -11.37 -0.12 3.04
N LYS A 98 -11.81 -0.33 1.80
CA LYS A 98 -12.84 -1.31 1.45
C LYS A 98 -12.17 -2.61 1.04
N LEU A 99 -12.65 -3.74 1.57
CA LEU A 99 -12.19 -5.09 1.25
C LEU A 99 -13.37 -5.89 0.68
N ALA A 100 -13.24 -6.42 -0.51
CA ALA A 100 -14.23 -7.25 -1.18
C ALA A 100 -13.62 -8.59 -1.63
N PRO A 101 -14.16 -9.73 -1.18
CA PRO A 101 -15.11 -9.88 -0.07
C PRO A 101 -14.48 -9.45 1.27
N ALA A 102 -15.32 -9.15 2.27
CA ALA A 102 -14.88 -8.71 3.61
C ALA A 102 -14.32 -9.88 4.42
N LEU A 103 -13.11 -10.34 4.05
CA LEU A 103 -12.48 -11.52 4.67
C LEU A 103 -11.79 -11.22 6.01
N MET A 104 -11.39 -9.97 6.29
CA MET A 104 -10.70 -9.64 7.55
C MET A 104 -11.56 -9.98 8.76
N GLY A 105 -11.02 -10.71 9.73
CA GLY A 105 -11.76 -11.19 10.90
C GLY A 105 -12.67 -12.41 10.64
N ALA A 106 -12.84 -12.86 9.40
CA ALA A 106 -13.59 -14.07 9.10
C ALA A 106 -12.91 -15.31 9.71
N SER A 107 -13.71 -16.32 10.08
CA SER A 107 -13.18 -17.56 10.60
C SER A 107 -12.68 -18.47 9.48
N ARG A 108 -11.63 -19.25 9.76
CA ARG A 108 -11.05 -20.20 8.81
C ARG A 108 -12.09 -21.17 8.24
N SER A 109 -13.03 -21.62 9.07
CA SER A 109 -14.08 -22.57 8.66
C SER A 109 -15.10 -21.98 7.68
N SER A 110 -15.28 -20.65 7.64
CA SER A 110 -16.24 -19.99 6.75
C SER A 110 -15.73 -19.78 5.32
N LEU A 111 -14.43 -20.01 5.07
CA LEU A 111 -13.78 -19.65 3.80
C LEU A 111 -14.08 -20.62 2.67
N PHE A 112 -14.44 -21.86 2.98
CA PHE A 112 -14.65 -22.91 1.97
C PHE A 112 -15.67 -22.50 0.90
N ASN A 113 -16.77 -21.87 1.31
CA ASN A 113 -17.82 -21.44 0.39
C ASN A 113 -17.40 -20.32 -0.56
N ILE A 114 -16.35 -19.56 -0.21
CA ILE A 114 -15.87 -18.40 -0.99
C ILE A 114 -14.64 -18.79 -1.81
N LEU A 115 -13.70 -19.54 -1.22
CA LEU A 115 -12.37 -19.79 -1.77
C LEU A 115 -12.12 -21.26 -2.12
N GLY A 116 -13.00 -22.19 -1.68
CA GLY A 116 -12.78 -23.62 -1.81
C GLY A 116 -11.69 -24.14 -0.86
N HIS A 117 -11.00 -25.20 -1.29
CA HIS A 117 -9.89 -25.77 -0.52
C HIS A 117 -8.59 -25.02 -0.76
N PRO A 118 -7.80 -24.74 0.30
CA PRO A 118 -6.46 -24.18 0.14
C PRO A 118 -5.54 -25.20 -0.56
N LYS A 119 -4.65 -24.70 -1.40
CA LYS A 119 -3.60 -25.50 -2.03
C LYS A 119 -2.51 -25.90 -1.04
N LEU A 120 -2.17 -24.99 -0.12
CA LEU A 120 -1.26 -25.23 0.99
C LEU A 120 -1.95 -24.83 2.29
N LYS A 121 -1.74 -25.62 3.34
CA LYS A 121 -2.35 -25.41 4.65
C LYS A 121 -1.31 -25.56 5.75
N ASP A 122 -1.27 -24.58 6.64
CA ASP A 122 -0.42 -24.56 7.82
C ASP A 122 -1.26 -24.24 9.07
N ALA A 123 -0.68 -24.35 10.27
CA ALA A 123 -1.36 -24.00 11.52
C ALA A 123 -1.79 -22.51 11.54
N ALA A 124 -0.94 -21.62 11.05
CA ALA A 124 -1.11 -20.16 11.13
C ALA A 124 -1.61 -19.51 9.83
N TRP A 125 -1.61 -20.22 8.71
CA TRP A 125 -1.98 -19.65 7.41
C TRP A 125 -2.51 -20.70 6.43
N ASP A 126 -3.26 -20.23 5.42
CA ASP A 126 -3.67 -21.01 4.23
C ASP A 126 -3.27 -20.26 2.97
N ALA A 127 -2.87 -20.98 1.93
CA ALA A 127 -2.62 -20.43 0.60
C ALA A 127 -3.56 -21.03 -0.45
N PHE A 128 -4.20 -20.15 -1.19
CA PHE A 128 -5.16 -20.49 -2.24
C PHE A 128 -4.58 -20.11 -3.60
N GLN A 129 -4.65 -21.04 -4.56
CA GLN A 129 -4.29 -20.74 -5.95
C GLN A 129 -5.41 -19.91 -6.58
N MET A 130 -5.07 -18.70 -7.04
CA MET A 130 -5.98 -17.76 -7.68
C MET A 130 -5.59 -17.54 -9.15
N GLY A 131 -6.47 -16.93 -9.94
CA GLY A 131 -6.17 -16.58 -11.32
C GLY A 131 -5.01 -15.58 -11.50
N TYR A 132 -4.79 -14.70 -10.51
CA TYR A 132 -3.68 -13.74 -10.52
C TYR A 132 -2.37 -14.29 -9.91
N GLY A 133 -2.41 -15.47 -9.26
CA GLY A 133 -1.28 -16.06 -8.53
C GLY A 133 -1.75 -16.72 -7.23
N THR A 134 -1.32 -16.22 -6.07
CA THR A 134 -1.64 -16.83 -4.77
C THR A 134 -2.23 -15.81 -3.80
N LEU A 135 -3.31 -16.22 -3.13
CA LEU A 135 -3.87 -15.56 -1.95
C LEU A 135 -3.40 -16.29 -0.69
N ILE A 136 -2.76 -15.59 0.25
CA ILE A 136 -2.35 -16.14 1.53
C ILE A 136 -3.14 -15.45 2.63
N LEU A 137 -3.78 -16.24 3.49
CA LEU A 137 -4.57 -15.77 4.62
C LEU A 137 -3.90 -16.24 5.91
N TYR A 138 -3.55 -15.30 6.77
CA TYR A 138 -2.98 -15.58 8.09
C TYR A 138 -4.04 -15.46 9.16
N TYR A 139 -3.92 -16.29 10.19
CA TYR A 139 -4.88 -16.40 11.27
C TYR A 139 -4.23 -16.03 12.61
N ASN A 140 -5.00 -15.37 13.46
CA ASN A 140 -4.66 -15.17 14.86
C ASN A 140 -4.97 -16.44 15.68
N ALA A 141 -4.64 -16.41 16.97
CA ALA A 141 -4.89 -17.54 17.88
C ALA A 141 -6.38 -17.96 17.99
N ALA A 142 -7.32 -17.06 17.66
CA ALA A 142 -8.76 -17.36 17.61
C ALA A 142 -9.22 -17.92 16.26
N GLY A 143 -8.30 -18.23 15.34
CA GLY A 143 -8.61 -18.72 13.99
C GLY A 143 -9.30 -17.70 13.09
N LYS A 144 -9.10 -16.40 13.37
CA LYS A 144 -9.65 -15.29 12.59
C LYS A 144 -8.58 -14.71 11.68
N ILE A 145 -8.94 -14.34 10.44
CA ILE A 145 -8.02 -13.69 9.51
C ILE A 145 -7.58 -12.35 10.09
N ASN A 146 -6.26 -12.16 10.23
CA ASN A 146 -5.63 -10.93 10.69
C ASN A 146 -4.64 -10.32 9.70
N LYS A 147 -4.27 -11.06 8.64
CA LYS A 147 -3.43 -10.55 7.56
C LYS A 147 -3.75 -11.27 6.25
N ILE A 148 -3.74 -10.52 5.16
CA ILE A 148 -3.98 -11.01 3.80
C ILE A 148 -2.77 -10.64 2.95
N GLN A 149 -2.27 -11.57 2.14
CA GLN A 149 -1.26 -11.28 1.13
C GLN A 149 -1.75 -11.79 -0.23
N MET A 150 -1.69 -10.91 -1.23
CA MET A 150 -1.99 -11.22 -2.63
C MET A 150 -0.68 -11.20 -3.41
N CYS A 151 -0.25 -12.34 -3.95
CA CYS A 151 1.02 -12.51 -4.64
C CYS A 151 0.79 -12.86 -6.12
N SER A 152 1.60 -12.31 -7.03
CA SER A 152 1.53 -12.65 -8.47
C SER A 152 2.15 -14.02 -8.81
N LYS A 153 2.83 -14.66 -7.86
CA LYS A 153 3.47 -15.96 -8.05
C LYS A 153 2.53 -17.09 -7.65
N GLY A 154 2.66 -18.25 -8.29
CA GLY A 154 1.99 -19.48 -7.88
C GLY A 154 2.48 -19.97 -6.52
N THR A 155 1.71 -20.88 -5.89
CA THR A 155 1.98 -21.39 -4.53
C THR A 155 3.35 -22.06 -4.36
N ASP A 156 3.93 -22.57 -5.41
CA ASP A 156 5.25 -23.23 -5.47
C ASP A 156 6.42 -22.26 -5.62
N ALA A 157 6.16 -21.01 -5.96
CA ALA A 157 7.18 -19.98 -6.22
C ALA A 157 7.12 -18.78 -5.27
N ILE A 158 6.35 -18.88 -4.18
CA ILE A 158 6.18 -17.78 -3.22
C ILE A 158 7.49 -17.50 -2.49
N LYS A 159 7.90 -16.22 -2.47
CA LYS A 159 9.00 -15.70 -1.67
C LYS A 159 8.56 -14.39 -1.03
N LEU A 160 8.23 -14.41 0.24
CA LEU A 160 7.77 -13.26 1.00
C LEU A 160 8.93 -12.57 1.73
N CYS A 161 8.71 -11.32 2.11
CA CYS A 161 9.57 -10.58 3.02
C CYS A 161 9.16 -10.89 4.46
N GLN A 162 10.13 -11.20 5.30
CA GLN A 162 9.93 -11.44 6.74
C GLN A 162 10.33 -10.21 7.52
#